data_fafebf715950890b08c2fc5995995789
#
_entry.id   fafebf715950890b08c2fc5995995789
#
_cell.length_a   1.000
_cell.length_b   1.000
_cell.length_c   1.000
_cell.angle_alpha   90.00
_cell.angle_beta   90.00
_cell.angle_gamma   90.00
#
_symmetry.space_group_name_H-M   'P 1'
#
loop_
_entity.id
_entity.type
_entity.pdbx_description
1 polymer ?
#
loop_
_entity_poly.entity_id
_entity_poly.type
_entity_poly.pdbx_seq_one_letter_code
_entity_poly.pdbx_strand_id
1 'polypeptide(L)'
;MKKTSLSNYHYISLTKAFQVPAIVSAYYWKPYPHPTHFSWEEYPFWQIVFNIDSQGTYETDRGEMPFLPGMMVCRKPHQKSRVKFSAETPSFALISFLCDSPALETFPESPFALYGQERSSLLDLIQTTTRICKTTSYKENLLGMEADPATPPAVLDFIGSSLERFLSMVYCRLTGVDTVLDESQKSNKLLDETLFVARVKEFLQLHLFENLSIGDICAHLGISETTLMKYFKKNTNQTVMEYYTDLKIEEAKSLILSTPKNFTQVSQELGFSSSNYFTKVFKAKTGYTPSEYSRMVSKRSLL
;
A
#
# COMPACT_ATOMS: atom_id res chain seq x y z
N MET A 1 -0.48 52.04 -16.08
CA MET A 1 0.31 50.87 -15.80
C MET A 1 1.14 50.52 -17.03
N LYS A 2 2.49 50.50 -16.94
CA LYS A 2 3.35 50.07 -18.05
C LYS A 2 3.17 48.57 -18.21
N LYS A 3 2.75 48.08 -19.37
CA LYS A 3 2.75 46.65 -19.71
C LYS A 3 4.21 46.20 -19.73
N THR A 4 4.63 45.43 -18.74
CA THR A 4 5.98 44.81 -18.70
C THR A 4 6.02 43.69 -19.74
N SER A 5 6.97 43.76 -20.67
CA SER A 5 7.15 42.72 -21.70
C SER A 5 7.82 41.49 -21.10
N LEU A 6 7.41 40.27 -21.52
CA LEU A 6 8.05 38.99 -21.16
C LEU A 6 9.54 38.92 -21.53
N SER A 7 9.98 39.73 -22.52
CA SER A 7 11.39 39.86 -22.91
C SER A 7 12.31 40.36 -21.79
N ASN A 8 11.74 40.95 -20.71
CA ASN A 8 12.51 41.44 -19.57
C ASN A 8 12.78 40.36 -18.49
N TYR A 9 12.33 39.13 -18.72
CA TYR A 9 12.46 38.04 -17.79
C TYR A 9 13.18 36.84 -18.42
N HIS A 10 14.02 36.18 -17.63
CA HIS A 10 14.54 34.87 -17.96
C HIS A 10 13.53 33.82 -17.44
N TYR A 11 13.14 32.88 -18.28
CA TYR A 11 12.21 31.82 -17.92
C TYR A 11 12.62 30.49 -18.54
N ILE A 12 12.19 29.40 -17.90
CA ILE A 12 12.37 28.04 -18.40
C ILE A 12 11.06 27.63 -19.07
N SER A 13 11.14 27.24 -20.34
CA SER A 13 10.01 26.62 -21.04
C SER A 13 9.79 25.20 -20.51
N LEU A 14 8.61 24.92 -19.99
CA LEU A 14 8.23 23.60 -19.54
C LEU A 14 7.66 22.79 -20.71
N THR A 15 8.26 21.63 -20.95
CA THR A 15 7.76 20.64 -21.90
C THR A 15 7.29 19.41 -21.15
N LYS A 16 6.17 18.82 -21.59
CA LYS A 16 5.65 17.59 -21.00
C LYS A 16 6.24 16.37 -21.72
N ALA A 17 6.87 15.47 -20.96
CA ALA A 17 7.31 14.17 -21.48
C ALA A 17 6.12 13.24 -21.73
N PHE A 18 5.07 13.37 -20.88
CA PHE A 18 3.84 12.60 -20.98
C PHE A 18 2.66 13.54 -21.14
N GLN A 19 1.73 13.16 -22.01
CA GLN A 19 0.45 13.82 -22.20
C GLN A 19 -0.63 12.74 -22.20
N VAL A 20 -1.47 12.77 -21.19
CA VAL A 20 -2.52 11.77 -20.97
C VAL A 20 -3.88 12.42 -21.25
N PRO A 21 -4.43 12.27 -22.48
CA PRO A 21 -5.68 12.87 -22.86
C PRO A 21 -6.91 12.20 -22.22
N ALA A 22 -6.80 10.91 -21.82
CA ALA A 22 -7.91 10.19 -21.24
C ALA A 22 -7.46 9.03 -20.34
N ILE A 23 -8.26 8.79 -19.29
CA ILE A 23 -8.21 7.56 -18.50
C ILE A 23 -9.40 6.71 -18.92
N VAL A 24 -9.14 5.45 -19.27
CA VAL A 24 -10.14 4.49 -19.76
C VAL A 24 -10.80 3.77 -18.59
N SER A 25 -9.99 3.35 -17.61
CA SER A 25 -10.47 2.65 -16.42
C SER A 25 -9.47 2.78 -15.26
N ALA A 26 -9.97 2.68 -14.05
CA ALA A 26 -9.16 2.55 -12.85
C ALA A 26 -9.86 1.66 -11.84
N TYR A 27 -9.13 0.72 -11.24
CA TYR A 27 -9.67 -0.21 -10.26
C TYR A 27 -8.70 -0.38 -9.11
N TYR A 28 -9.25 -0.43 -7.92
CA TYR A 28 -8.61 -0.97 -6.75
C TYR A 28 -9.32 -2.26 -6.40
N TRP A 29 -8.69 -3.39 -6.71
CA TRP A 29 -9.27 -4.69 -6.50
C TRP A 29 -9.04 -5.14 -5.05
N LYS A 30 -10.12 -5.21 -4.27
CA LYS A 30 -10.12 -5.78 -2.93
C LYS A 30 -10.51 -7.26 -3.00
N PRO A 31 -10.09 -8.07 -2.01
CA PRO A 31 -10.40 -9.49 -2.01
C PRO A 31 -11.91 -9.73 -2.03
N TYR A 32 -12.37 -10.27 -3.14
CA TYR A 32 -13.69 -10.88 -3.35
C TYR A 32 -13.41 -12.20 -4.07
N PRO A 33 -14.19 -13.27 -3.92
CA PRO A 33 -13.89 -14.51 -4.62
C PRO A 33 -13.98 -14.30 -6.13
N HIS A 34 -12.83 -14.13 -6.75
CA HIS A 34 -12.64 -13.93 -8.19
C HIS A 34 -11.72 -14.99 -8.77
N PRO A 35 -11.79 -15.26 -10.08
CA PRO A 35 -10.90 -16.22 -10.70
C PRO A 35 -9.44 -15.80 -10.45
N THR A 36 -8.64 -16.75 -9.97
CA THR A 36 -7.19 -16.61 -9.75
C THR A 36 -6.41 -16.50 -11.07
N HIS A 37 -7.09 -16.76 -12.19
CA HIS A 37 -6.53 -16.73 -13.52
C HIS A 37 -7.33 -15.80 -14.42
N PHE A 38 -6.69 -14.75 -14.89
CA PHE A 38 -7.26 -13.90 -15.92
C PHE A 38 -7.03 -14.56 -17.29
N SER A 39 -8.00 -14.39 -18.19
CA SER A 39 -7.85 -14.80 -19.60
C SER A 39 -6.71 -14.01 -20.28
N TRP A 40 -6.31 -14.46 -21.45
CA TRP A 40 -5.47 -13.64 -22.31
C TRP A 40 -6.22 -12.38 -22.71
N GLU A 41 -5.57 -11.22 -22.49
CA GLU A 41 -6.12 -9.89 -22.70
C GLU A 41 -5.26 -9.13 -23.71
N GLU A 42 -5.92 -8.33 -24.53
CA GLU A 42 -5.30 -7.42 -25.48
C GLU A 42 -6.18 -6.16 -25.59
N TYR A 43 -5.60 -5.00 -25.41
CA TYR A 43 -6.32 -3.72 -25.37
C TYR A 43 -5.64 -2.69 -26.27
N PRO A 44 -6.41 -1.73 -26.87
CA PRO A 44 -5.83 -0.68 -27.72
C PRO A 44 -5.31 0.54 -26.93
N PHE A 45 -4.97 0.36 -25.65
CA PHE A 45 -4.52 1.41 -24.75
C PHE A 45 -3.45 0.91 -23.80
N TRP A 46 -2.73 1.82 -23.17
CA TRP A 46 -1.78 1.52 -22.10
C TRP A 46 -2.50 1.09 -20.83
N GLN A 47 -1.92 0.11 -20.15
CA GLN A 47 -2.46 -0.36 -18.89
C GLN A 47 -1.35 -0.61 -17.87
N ILE A 48 -1.47 -0.02 -16.70
CA ILE A 48 -0.63 -0.32 -15.55
C ILE A 48 -1.40 -1.28 -14.66
N VAL A 49 -0.76 -2.42 -14.33
CA VAL A 49 -1.24 -3.35 -13.31
C VAL A 49 -0.19 -3.40 -12.19
N PHE A 50 -0.59 -3.09 -10.99
CA PHE A 50 0.26 -3.09 -9.80
C PHE A 50 -0.17 -4.18 -8.83
N ASN A 51 0.74 -5.10 -8.54
CA ASN A 51 0.52 -6.17 -7.58
C ASN A 51 0.78 -5.66 -6.14
N ILE A 52 -0.25 -5.69 -5.30
CA ILE A 52 -0.18 -5.12 -3.95
C ILE A 52 0.46 -6.11 -2.99
N ASP A 53 -0.04 -7.37 -2.95
CA ASP A 53 0.29 -8.31 -1.86
C ASP A 53 0.35 -9.79 -2.28
N SER A 54 0.10 -10.14 -3.54
CA SER A 54 -0.09 -11.52 -3.94
C SER A 54 1.10 -12.09 -4.70
N GLN A 55 1.41 -13.37 -4.50
CA GLN A 55 2.32 -14.08 -5.38
C GLN A 55 1.63 -14.35 -6.72
N GLY A 56 2.33 -14.09 -7.81
CA GLY A 56 1.76 -14.27 -9.13
C GLY A 56 2.79 -14.35 -10.24
N THR A 57 2.28 -14.52 -11.46
CA THR A 57 3.08 -14.53 -12.68
C THR A 57 2.43 -13.64 -13.74
N TYR A 58 3.28 -13.04 -14.54
CA TYR A 58 2.92 -12.28 -15.73
C TYR A 58 3.38 -13.04 -16.97
N GLU A 59 2.48 -13.30 -17.88
CA GLU A 59 2.71 -14.12 -19.06
C GLU A 59 2.46 -13.33 -20.33
N THR A 60 3.38 -13.43 -21.29
CA THR A 60 3.30 -12.88 -22.63
C THR A 60 3.65 -13.94 -23.64
N ASP A 61 3.64 -13.61 -24.91
CA ASP A 61 4.16 -14.47 -26.02
C ASP A 61 5.65 -14.81 -25.86
N ARG A 62 6.40 -14.04 -25.05
CA ARG A 62 7.83 -14.27 -24.75
C ARG A 62 8.07 -15.19 -23.55
N GLY A 63 7.02 -15.62 -22.85
CA GLY A 63 7.10 -16.51 -21.70
C GLY A 63 6.47 -15.96 -20.42
N GLU A 64 6.71 -16.69 -19.35
CA GLU A 64 6.19 -16.42 -18.02
C GLU A 64 7.26 -15.79 -17.12
N MET A 65 6.90 -14.76 -16.37
CA MET A 65 7.79 -13.99 -15.50
C MET A 65 7.18 -13.85 -14.10
N PRO A 66 7.98 -13.85 -13.02
CA PRO A 66 7.48 -13.58 -11.68
C PRO A 66 6.83 -12.20 -11.59
N PHE A 67 5.64 -12.16 -10.96
CA PHE A 67 4.92 -10.91 -10.67
C PHE A 67 4.66 -10.83 -9.17
N LEU A 68 5.67 -10.37 -8.43
CA LEU A 68 5.72 -10.40 -6.97
C LEU A 68 5.05 -9.16 -6.36
N PRO A 69 4.70 -9.19 -5.05
CA PRO A 69 4.21 -8.03 -4.33
C PRO A 69 5.10 -6.79 -4.49
N GLY A 70 4.48 -5.65 -4.76
CA GLY A 70 5.19 -4.38 -4.99
C GLY A 70 5.70 -4.17 -6.42
N MET A 71 5.47 -5.13 -7.32
CA MET A 71 5.81 -4.98 -8.74
C MET A 71 4.64 -4.41 -9.54
N MET A 72 4.98 -3.71 -10.61
CA MET A 72 4.04 -3.31 -11.65
C MET A 72 4.46 -3.84 -13.02
N VAL A 73 3.48 -3.95 -13.90
CA VAL A 73 3.68 -4.08 -15.36
C VAL A 73 3.04 -2.88 -16.05
N CYS A 74 3.70 -2.40 -17.10
CA CYS A 74 3.14 -1.41 -18.02
C CYS A 74 2.89 -2.09 -19.36
N ARG A 75 1.64 -2.48 -19.59
CA ARG A 75 1.21 -3.17 -20.83
C ARG A 75 1.07 -2.16 -21.96
N LYS A 76 1.68 -2.45 -23.07
CA LYS A 76 1.57 -1.64 -24.30
C LYS A 76 0.22 -1.86 -24.99
N PRO A 77 -0.25 -0.89 -25.78
CA PRO A 77 -1.37 -1.13 -26.69
C PRO A 77 -1.12 -2.36 -27.55
N HIS A 78 -2.14 -3.18 -27.74
CA HIS A 78 -2.12 -4.42 -28.51
C HIS A 78 -1.15 -5.51 -28.03
N GLN A 79 -0.62 -5.38 -26.82
CA GLN A 79 0.20 -6.40 -26.19
C GLN A 79 -0.69 -7.49 -25.60
N LYS A 80 -0.62 -8.70 -26.14
CA LYS A 80 -1.33 -9.87 -25.60
C LYS A 80 -0.60 -10.38 -24.35
N SER A 81 -1.30 -10.40 -23.24
CA SER A 81 -0.74 -10.83 -21.96
C SER A 81 -1.78 -11.30 -20.98
N ARG A 82 -1.36 -11.97 -19.91
CA ARG A 82 -2.24 -12.31 -18.79
C ARG A 82 -1.48 -12.25 -17.47
N VAL A 83 -2.24 -12.06 -16.38
CA VAL A 83 -1.75 -12.19 -15.01
C VAL A 83 -2.37 -13.41 -14.37
N LYS A 84 -1.60 -14.17 -13.60
CA LYS A 84 -2.07 -15.26 -12.76
C LYS A 84 -1.62 -14.97 -11.32
N PHE A 85 -2.51 -15.15 -10.36
CA PHE A 85 -2.19 -15.06 -8.94
C PHE A 85 -2.35 -16.41 -8.27
N SER A 86 -1.48 -16.70 -7.29
CA SER A 86 -1.55 -17.93 -6.50
C SER A 86 -2.59 -17.84 -5.37
N ALA A 87 -2.96 -16.63 -4.95
CA ALA A 87 -3.96 -16.41 -3.92
C ALA A 87 -5.38 -16.50 -4.50
N GLU A 88 -6.30 -17.06 -3.72
CA GLU A 88 -7.74 -17.09 -4.07
C GLU A 88 -8.35 -15.68 -4.11
N THR A 89 -7.79 -14.74 -3.38
CA THR A 89 -8.24 -13.35 -3.27
C THR A 89 -7.08 -12.39 -3.46
N PRO A 90 -6.60 -12.19 -4.71
CA PRO A 90 -5.47 -11.31 -4.96
C PRO A 90 -5.85 -9.84 -4.77
N SER A 91 -4.93 -9.04 -4.24
CA SER A 91 -5.06 -7.58 -4.18
C SER A 91 -4.16 -6.94 -5.22
N PHE A 92 -4.76 -6.19 -6.12
CA PHE A 92 -4.02 -5.42 -7.14
C PHE A 92 -4.75 -4.13 -7.49
N ALA A 93 -4.03 -3.21 -8.08
CA ALA A 93 -4.55 -1.96 -8.57
C ALA A 93 -4.26 -1.82 -10.07
N LEU A 94 -5.17 -1.22 -10.81
CA LEU A 94 -5.10 -1.10 -12.25
C LEU A 94 -5.54 0.29 -12.69
N ILE A 95 -4.83 0.86 -13.68
CA ILE A 95 -5.23 2.05 -14.39
C ILE A 95 -4.93 1.89 -15.90
N SER A 96 -5.93 2.15 -16.74
CA SER A 96 -5.83 2.13 -18.19
C SER A 96 -5.99 3.55 -18.75
N PHE A 97 -5.15 3.93 -19.71
CA PHE A 97 -5.11 5.30 -20.22
C PHE A 97 -4.63 5.38 -21.66
N LEU A 98 -4.96 6.49 -22.31
CA LEU A 98 -4.42 6.86 -23.62
C LEU A 98 -3.19 7.74 -23.44
N CYS A 99 -2.13 7.46 -24.19
CA CYS A 99 -0.93 8.27 -24.22
C CYS A 99 -0.09 7.91 -25.47
N ASP A 100 0.26 8.91 -26.25
CA ASP A 100 1.07 8.74 -27.47
C ASP A 100 2.55 9.08 -27.25
N SER A 101 2.98 9.25 -26.00
CA SER A 101 4.35 9.61 -25.68
C SER A 101 5.33 8.48 -25.98
N PRO A 102 6.36 8.71 -26.80
CA PRO A 102 7.41 7.72 -27.04
C PRO A 102 8.24 7.41 -25.78
N ALA A 103 8.18 8.25 -24.76
CA ALA A 103 8.85 7.98 -23.49
C ALA A 103 8.30 6.71 -22.77
N LEU A 104 7.06 6.31 -23.03
CA LEU A 104 6.51 5.05 -22.52
C LEU A 104 7.22 3.81 -23.09
N GLU A 105 7.84 3.89 -24.24
CA GLU A 105 8.60 2.77 -24.82
C GLU A 105 9.85 2.40 -24.02
N THR A 106 10.30 3.28 -23.11
CA THR A 106 11.41 2.99 -22.20
C THR A 106 11.02 2.14 -21.01
N PHE A 107 9.71 1.98 -20.75
CA PHE A 107 9.23 1.16 -19.67
C PHE A 107 9.46 -0.33 -19.96
N PRO A 108 9.98 -1.12 -18.99
CA PRO A 108 10.20 -2.54 -19.18
C PRO A 108 8.91 -3.29 -19.57
N GLU A 109 9.04 -4.24 -20.50
CA GLU A 109 7.94 -5.17 -20.82
C GLU A 109 7.76 -6.25 -19.75
N SER A 110 8.77 -6.43 -18.88
CA SER A 110 8.72 -7.34 -17.72
C SER A 110 8.25 -6.61 -16.46
N PRO A 111 7.70 -7.36 -15.48
CA PRO A 111 7.39 -6.79 -14.18
C PRO A 111 8.60 -6.15 -13.51
N PHE A 112 8.42 -4.98 -12.91
CA PHE A 112 9.47 -4.29 -12.15
C PHE A 112 8.90 -3.64 -10.88
N ALA A 113 9.74 -3.49 -9.86
CA ALA A 113 9.33 -2.97 -8.56
C ALA A 113 9.09 -1.45 -8.61
N LEU A 114 8.05 -1.00 -7.90
CA LEU A 114 7.86 0.39 -7.51
C LEU A 114 8.38 0.62 -6.10
N TYR A 115 8.99 1.76 -5.88
CA TYR A 115 9.57 2.13 -4.60
C TYR A 115 8.92 3.41 -4.05
N GLY A 116 8.88 3.51 -2.72
CA GLY A 116 8.58 4.73 -1.99
C GLY A 116 7.42 5.54 -2.57
N GLN A 117 7.74 6.73 -3.03
CA GLN A 117 6.77 7.68 -3.56
C GLN A 117 6.09 7.23 -4.86
N GLU A 118 6.74 6.43 -5.69
CA GLU A 118 6.12 5.90 -6.92
C GLU A 118 4.91 5.03 -6.55
N ARG A 119 5.10 4.14 -5.56
CA ARG A 119 4.05 3.25 -5.06
C ARG A 119 2.89 4.04 -4.44
N SER A 120 3.17 4.96 -3.52
CA SER A 120 2.14 5.76 -2.88
C SER A 120 1.41 6.64 -3.88
N SER A 121 2.11 7.31 -4.80
CA SER A 121 1.50 8.15 -5.83
C SER A 121 0.57 7.37 -6.76
N LEU A 122 0.93 6.13 -7.14
CA LEU A 122 0.06 5.28 -7.97
C LEU A 122 -1.20 4.87 -7.22
N LEU A 123 -1.08 4.44 -5.97
CA LEU A 123 -2.22 4.03 -5.16
C LEU A 123 -3.16 5.20 -4.87
N ASP A 124 -2.63 6.36 -4.50
CA ASP A 124 -3.41 7.58 -4.26
C ASP A 124 -4.14 8.04 -5.51
N LEU A 125 -3.47 7.99 -6.68
CA LEU A 125 -4.08 8.28 -7.97
C LEU A 125 -5.28 7.36 -8.23
N ILE A 126 -5.09 6.04 -8.12
CA ILE A 126 -6.14 5.07 -8.41
C ILE A 126 -7.29 5.22 -7.41
N GLN A 127 -7.02 5.38 -6.12
CA GLN A 127 -8.05 5.61 -5.11
C GLN A 127 -8.83 6.91 -5.37
N THR A 128 -8.14 7.98 -5.73
CA THR A 128 -8.77 9.26 -6.05
C THR A 128 -9.65 9.14 -7.29
N THR A 129 -9.13 8.50 -8.34
CA THR A 129 -9.86 8.29 -9.59
C THR A 129 -11.12 7.45 -9.37
N THR A 130 -11.01 6.32 -8.64
CA THR A 130 -12.17 5.44 -8.36
C THR A 130 -13.22 6.05 -7.45
N ARG A 131 -12.84 7.03 -6.62
CA ARG A 131 -13.78 7.77 -5.77
C ARG A 131 -14.56 8.84 -6.54
N ILE A 132 -13.92 9.45 -7.53
CA ILE A 132 -14.49 10.57 -8.30
C ILE A 132 -15.24 10.06 -9.53
N CYS A 133 -14.69 9.08 -10.22
CA CYS A 133 -15.24 8.52 -11.44
C CYS A 133 -15.86 7.15 -11.17
N LYS A 134 -17.02 6.90 -11.74
CA LYS A 134 -17.68 5.60 -11.63
C LYS A 134 -17.24 4.70 -12.77
N THR A 135 -16.84 3.49 -12.43
CA THR A 135 -16.63 2.45 -13.44
C THR A 135 -17.98 1.95 -13.93
N THR A 136 -18.20 2.05 -15.22
CA THR A 136 -19.37 1.45 -15.88
C THR A 136 -18.97 0.07 -16.34
N SER A 137 -19.56 -0.96 -15.69
CA SER A 137 -19.46 -2.33 -16.16
C SER A 137 -20.48 -2.54 -17.28
N TYR A 138 -20.01 -2.61 -18.52
CA TYR A 138 -20.85 -3.08 -19.60
C TYR A 138 -20.81 -4.60 -19.69
N LYS A 139 -21.98 -5.22 -19.90
CA LYS A 139 -22.05 -6.63 -20.31
C LYS A 139 -21.16 -6.78 -21.54
N GLU A 140 -20.24 -7.76 -21.52
CA GLU A 140 -19.31 -8.08 -22.60
C GLU A 140 -17.95 -7.35 -22.63
N ASN A 141 -17.23 -7.31 -21.50
CA ASN A 141 -15.80 -6.94 -21.46
C ASN A 141 -15.41 -5.49 -21.86
N LEU A 142 -16.33 -4.59 -22.04
CA LEU A 142 -16.04 -3.18 -22.24
C LEU A 142 -16.00 -2.47 -20.89
N LEU A 143 -14.79 -2.24 -20.41
CA LEU A 143 -14.54 -1.46 -19.21
C LEU A 143 -14.42 0.00 -19.62
N GLY A 144 -15.33 0.82 -19.13
CA GLY A 144 -15.30 2.26 -19.30
C GLY A 144 -15.36 2.97 -17.96
N MET A 145 -14.97 4.22 -17.93
CA MET A 145 -15.05 5.07 -16.77
C MET A 145 -15.76 6.36 -17.13
N GLU A 146 -16.74 6.75 -16.33
CA GLU A 146 -17.50 7.98 -16.50
C GLU A 146 -17.31 8.89 -15.29
N ALA A 147 -16.98 10.14 -15.54
CA ALA A 147 -17.03 11.17 -14.52
C ALA A 147 -18.48 11.68 -14.40
N ASP A 148 -18.89 12.04 -13.19
CA ASP A 148 -20.14 12.78 -13.01
C ASP A 148 -20.07 14.06 -13.85
N PRO A 149 -21.10 14.38 -14.67
CA PRO A 149 -21.15 15.62 -15.45
C PRO A 149 -20.97 16.89 -14.61
N ALA A 150 -21.26 16.81 -13.31
CA ALA A 150 -21.03 17.90 -12.36
C ALA A 150 -19.58 17.99 -11.85
N THR A 151 -18.71 17.04 -12.22
CA THR A 151 -17.29 17.06 -11.79
C THR A 151 -16.58 18.28 -12.40
N PRO A 152 -16.01 19.16 -11.56
CA PRO A 152 -15.28 20.33 -12.08
C PRO A 152 -14.11 19.90 -12.97
N PRO A 153 -13.87 20.57 -14.11
CA PRO A 153 -12.74 20.25 -15.01
C PRO A 153 -11.38 20.21 -14.31
N ALA A 154 -11.16 21.08 -13.31
CA ALA A 154 -9.94 21.12 -12.52
C ALA A 154 -9.66 19.80 -11.75
N VAL A 155 -10.71 19.04 -11.40
CA VAL A 155 -10.58 17.76 -10.73
C VAL A 155 -10.11 16.69 -11.73
N LEU A 156 -10.62 16.72 -12.95
CA LEU A 156 -10.18 15.81 -14.01
C LEU A 156 -8.76 16.15 -14.46
N ASP A 157 -8.41 17.42 -14.53
CA ASP A 157 -7.03 17.88 -14.80
C ASP A 157 -6.07 17.44 -13.69
N PHE A 158 -6.48 17.52 -12.43
CA PHE A 158 -5.70 16.98 -11.30
C PHE A 158 -5.41 15.48 -11.44
N ILE A 159 -6.40 14.68 -11.83
CA ILE A 159 -6.23 13.23 -12.04
C ILE A 159 -5.24 12.98 -13.19
N GLY A 160 -5.41 13.62 -14.33
CA GLY A 160 -4.53 13.51 -15.49
C GLY A 160 -3.09 13.91 -15.16
N SER A 161 -2.91 15.05 -14.53
CA SER A 161 -1.61 15.58 -14.10
C SER A 161 -0.93 14.67 -13.05
N SER A 162 -1.71 14.03 -12.17
CA SER A 162 -1.18 13.05 -11.21
C SER A 162 -0.62 11.82 -11.90
N LEU A 163 -1.29 11.32 -12.95
CA LEU A 163 -0.78 10.22 -13.76
C LEU A 163 0.49 10.62 -14.54
N GLU A 164 0.48 11.79 -15.19
CA GLU A 164 1.66 12.32 -15.89
C GLU A 164 2.86 12.47 -14.95
N ARG A 165 2.63 12.97 -13.74
CA ARG A 165 3.65 13.07 -12.70
C ARG A 165 4.19 11.70 -12.30
N PHE A 166 3.31 10.72 -12.06
CA PHE A 166 3.72 9.35 -11.74
C PHE A 166 4.58 8.74 -12.85
N LEU A 167 4.14 8.83 -14.11
CA LEU A 167 4.90 8.36 -15.27
C LEU A 167 6.27 9.03 -15.37
N SER A 168 6.32 10.36 -15.12
CA SER A 168 7.58 11.11 -15.14
C SER A 168 8.56 10.66 -14.05
N MET A 169 8.06 10.36 -12.85
CA MET A 169 8.91 9.83 -11.75
C MET A 169 9.52 8.49 -12.12
N VAL A 170 8.69 7.55 -12.59
CA VAL A 170 9.18 6.22 -13.01
C VAL A 170 10.16 6.34 -14.19
N TYR A 171 9.86 7.18 -15.17
CA TYR A 171 10.76 7.45 -16.31
C TYR A 171 12.12 7.97 -15.86
N CYS A 172 12.17 8.99 -14.99
CA CYS A 172 13.41 9.55 -14.49
C CYS A 172 14.28 8.48 -13.80
N ARG A 173 13.66 7.63 -12.99
CA ARG A 173 14.37 6.52 -12.36
C ARG A 173 14.90 5.50 -13.38
N LEU A 174 14.08 5.08 -14.34
CA LEU A 174 14.47 4.10 -15.35
C LEU A 174 15.59 4.59 -16.28
N THR A 175 15.64 5.90 -16.54
CA THR A 175 16.65 6.54 -17.39
C THR A 175 17.87 7.05 -16.63
N GLY A 176 17.91 6.91 -15.30
CA GLY A 176 19.04 7.35 -14.48
C GLY A 176 19.14 8.87 -14.29
N VAL A 177 18.09 9.64 -14.62
CA VAL A 177 18.01 11.10 -14.40
C VAL A 177 17.67 11.44 -12.94
N ASP A 178 17.63 10.45 -12.09
CA ASP A 178 17.13 10.49 -10.71
C ASP A 178 17.94 11.39 -9.74
N THR A 179 19.13 11.83 -10.15
CA THR A 179 20.04 12.63 -9.30
C THR A 179 19.45 14.00 -8.88
N VAL A 180 18.47 14.50 -9.61
CA VAL A 180 17.81 15.80 -9.33
C VAL A 180 16.65 15.66 -8.33
N LEU A 181 16.07 14.46 -8.21
CA LEU A 181 14.93 14.18 -7.32
C LEU A 181 15.37 13.56 -5.98
N ASP A 182 16.66 13.24 -5.82
CA ASP A 182 17.19 12.44 -4.70
C ASP A 182 17.16 13.18 -3.33
N GLU A 183 17.22 14.50 -3.31
CA GLU A 183 17.03 15.25 -2.04
C GLU A 183 15.60 15.17 -1.50
N SER A 184 14.61 15.07 -2.39
CA SER A 184 13.22 14.82 -2.00
C SER A 184 13.01 13.38 -1.55
N GLN A 185 13.81 12.43 -2.03
CA GLN A 185 13.76 11.02 -1.63
C GLN A 185 14.20 10.78 -0.18
N LYS A 186 15.14 11.56 0.36
CA LYS A 186 15.53 11.43 1.78
C LYS A 186 14.37 11.79 2.72
N SER A 187 13.63 12.86 2.42
CA SER A 187 12.42 13.23 3.18
C SER A 187 11.27 12.24 2.95
N ASN A 188 11.11 11.75 1.72
CA ASN A 188 10.09 10.77 1.37
C ASN A 188 10.39 9.39 1.97
N LYS A 189 11.65 8.96 2.03
CA LYS A 189 12.06 7.72 2.67
C LYS A 189 11.70 7.70 4.16
N LEU A 190 11.85 8.84 4.84
CA LEU A 190 11.45 8.97 6.24
C LEU A 190 9.92 8.91 6.38
N LEU A 191 9.18 9.55 5.48
CA LEU A 191 7.72 9.49 5.44
C LEU A 191 7.23 8.06 5.13
N ASP A 192 7.86 7.37 4.18
CA ASP A 192 7.55 5.98 3.84
C ASP A 192 7.83 5.02 5.00
N GLU A 193 8.94 5.21 5.69
CA GLU A 193 9.27 4.43 6.89
C GLU A 193 8.25 4.68 8.01
N THR A 194 7.79 5.92 8.16
CA THR A 194 6.76 6.29 9.15
C THR A 194 5.40 5.70 8.80
N LEU A 195 4.97 5.79 7.54
CA LEU A 195 3.73 5.18 7.04
C LEU A 195 3.78 3.64 7.13
N PHE A 196 4.92 3.05 6.81
CA PHE A 196 5.15 1.62 6.98
C PHE A 196 4.95 1.18 8.44
N VAL A 197 5.58 1.89 9.38
CA VAL A 197 5.44 1.61 10.81
C VAL A 197 4.00 1.81 11.29
N ALA A 198 3.31 2.84 10.80
CA ALA A 198 1.90 3.08 11.11
C ALA A 198 1.02 1.91 10.65
N ARG A 199 1.22 1.40 9.43
CA ARG A 199 0.50 0.22 8.90
C ARG A 199 0.77 -1.04 9.72
N VAL A 200 2.03 -1.27 10.12
CA VAL A 200 2.37 -2.41 11.00
C VAL A 200 1.65 -2.29 12.34
N LYS A 201 1.65 -1.11 12.96
CA LYS A 201 0.98 -0.85 14.23
C LYS A 201 -0.54 -1.06 14.14
N GLU A 202 -1.17 -0.53 13.09
CA GLU A 202 -2.60 -0.71 12.82
C GLU A 202 -2.94 -2.19 12.65
N PHE A 203 -2.15 -2.94 11.86
CA PHE A 203 -2.34 -4.36 11.70
C PHE A 203 -2.28 -5.11 13.05
N LEU A 204 -1.27 -4.83 13.88
CA LEU A 204 -1.12 -5.46 15.19
C LEU A 204 -2.28 -5.12 16.14
N GLN A 205 -2.84 -3.91 16.06
CA GLN A 205 -4.01 -3.50 16.84
C GLN A 205 -5.27 -4.25 16.39
N LEU A 206 -5.48 -4.40 15.09
CA LEU A 206 -6.64 -5.12 14.54
C LEU A 206 -6.61 -6.61 14.90
N HIS A 207 -5.43 -7.19 15.04
CA HIS A 207 -5.22 -8.61 15.35
C HIS A 207 -4.74 -8.84 16.78
N LEU A 208 -5.14 -7.96 17.73
CA LEU A 208 -4.63 -7.95 19.10
C LEU A 208 -4.92 -9.24 19.87
N PHE A 209 -6.03 -9.89 19.57
CA PHE A 209 -6.49 -11.11 20.23
C PHE A 209 -5.96 -12.41 19.59
N GLU A 210 -5.14 -12.31 18.57
CA GLU A 210 -4.57 -13.45 17.87
C GLU A 210 -3.17 -13.78 18.38
N ASN A 211 -2.67 -14.97 18.04
CA ASN A 211 -1.29 -15.37 18.33
C ASN A 211 -0.47 -15.29 17.03
N LEU A 212 -0.03 -14.08 16.67
CA LEU A 212 0.74 -13.83 15.46
C LEU A 212 2.22 -14.18 15.65
N SER A 213 2.80 -14.85 14.66
CA SER A 213 4.24 -14.95 14.46
C SER A 213 4.76 -13.82 13.55
N ILE A 214 6.07 -13.61 13.51
CA ILE A 214 6.71 -12.70 12.55
C ILE A 214 6.36 -13.09 11.11
N GLY A 215 6.30 -14.41 10.82
CA GLY A 215 5.93 -14.94 9.52
C GLY A 215 4.51 -14.54 9.10
N ASP A 216 3.54 -14.61 10.03
CA ASP A 216 2.15 -14.21 9.77
C ASP A 216 2.04 -12.72 9.44
N ILE A 217 2.75 -11.88 10.20
CA ILE A 217 2.82 -10.44 9.97
C ILE A 217 3.43 -10.15 8.58
N CYS A 218 4.54 -10.82 8.26
CA CYS A 218 5.22 -10.67 6.97
C CYS A 218 4.35 -11.11 5.80
N ALA A 219 3.69 -12.26 5.93
CA ALA A 219 2.80 -12.81 4.91
C ALA A 219 1.62 -11.86 4.64
N HIS A 220 0.99 -11.34 5.70
CA HIS A 220 -0.15 -10.44 5.57
C HIS A 220 0.24 -9.09 4.97
N LEU A 221 1.36 -8.52 5.39
CA LEU A 221 1.80 -7.20 4.92
C LEU A 221 2.58 -7.26 3.58
N GLY A 222 2.86 -8.45 3.05
CA GLY A 222 3.61 -8.63 1.81
C GLY A 222 5.06 -8.14 1.89
N ILE A 223 5.74 -8.36 3.03
CA ILE A 223 7.09 -7.83 3.30
C ILE A 223 8.03 -8.92 3.79
N SER A 224 9.34 -8.74 3.56
CA SER A 224 10.34 -9.65 4.12
C SER A 224 10.55 -9.39 5.62
N GLU A 225 10.88 -10.44 6.37
CA GLU A 225 11.22 -10.35 7.80
C GLU A 225 12.35 -9.34 8.05
N THR A 226 13.39 -9.36 7.21
CA THR A 226 14.51 -8.42 7.30
C THR A 226 14.03 -6.96 7.18
N THR A 227 13.12 -6.68 6.26
CA THR A 227 12.52 -5.36 6.06
C THR A 227 11.71 -4.93 7.28
N LEU A 228 10.82 -5.82 7.75
CA LEU A 228 9.99 -5.58 8.93
C LEU A 228 10.83 -5.24 10.15
N MET A 229 11.80 -6.11 10.48
CA MET A 229 12.63 -5.95 11.66
C MET A 229 13.48 -4.68 11.61
N LYS A 230 14.13 -4.42 10.46
CA LYS A 230 15.00 -3.25 10.27
C LYS A 230 14.23 -1.93 10.43
N TYR A 231 13.15 -1.76 9.69
CA TYR A 231 12.44 -0.47 9.67
C TYR A 231 11.62 -0.25 10.94
N PHE A 232 11.00 -1.29 11.47
CA PHE A 232 10.22 -1.16 12.68
C PHE A 232 11.12 -0.80 13.88
N LYS A 233 12.23 -1.53 14.10
CA LYS A 233 13.17 -1.24 15.19
C LYS A 233 13.83 0.12 15.05
N LYS A 234 14.21 0.53 13.82
CA LYS A 234 14.80 1.84 13.55
C LYS A 234 13.87 3.00 13.98
N ASN A 235 12.57 2.87 13.75
CA ASN A 235 11.61 3.95 13.95
C ASN A 235 10.88 3.89 15.30
N THR A 236 10.90 2.75 16.01
CA THR A 236 10.20 2.57 17.29
C THR A 236 11.13 2.28 18.46
N ASN A 237 12.42 2.04 18.19
CA ASN A 237 13.43 1.58 19.14
C ASN A 237 13.14 0.24 19.83
N GLN A 238 12.16 -0.53 19.32
CA GLN A 238 11.80 -1.86 19.83
C GLN A 238 11.47 -2.81 18.69
N THR A 239 11.48 -4.11 18.96
CA THR A 239 11.09 -5.11 17.97
C THR A 239 9.56 -5.13 17.79
N VAL A 240 9.11 -5.65 16.66
CA VAL A 240 7.66 -5.81 16.37
C VAL A 240 6.97 -6.65 17.45
N MET A 241 7.60 -7.75 17.88
CA MET A 241 7.02 -8.66 18.87
C MET A 241 7.01 -8.07 20.29
N GLU A 242 8.01 -7.24 20.63
CA GLU A 242 8.00 -6.47 21.88
C GLU A 242 6.83 -5.48 21.88
N TYR A 243 6.65 -4.73 20.79
CA TYR A 243 5.54 -3.80 20.64
C TYR A 243 4.18 -4.50 20.70
N TYR A 244 4.04 -5.63 20.01
CA TYR A 244 2.81 -6.43 20.05
C TYR A 244 2.49 -6.97 21.44
N THR A 245 3.53 -7.40 22.16
CA THR A 245 3.41 -7.82 23.56
C THR A 245 2.97 -6.65 24.46
N ASP A 246 3.52 -5.45 24.26
CA ASP A 246 3.13 -4.26 25.01
C ASP A 246 1.65 -3.90 24.79
N LEU A 247 1.18 -3.96 23.54
CA LEU A 247 -0.26 -3.76 23.25
C LEU A 247 -1.14 -4.76 24.00
N LYS A 248 -0.77 -6.04 24.00
CA LYS A 248 -1.49 -7.09 24.73
C LYS A 248 -1.51 -6.86 26.24
N ILE A 249 -0.41 -6.37 26.79
CA ILE A 249 -0.34 -6.06 28.23
C ILE A 249 -1.21 -4.86 28.58
N GLU A 250 -1.26 -3.82 27.75
CA GLU A 250 -2.16 -2.69 27.97
C GLU A 250 -3.62 -3.13 27.90
N GLU A 251 -4.01 -3.96 26.96
CA GLU A 251 -5.36 -4.53 26.90
C GLU A 251 -5.66 -5.46 28.07
N ALA A 252 -4.67 -6.26 28.52
CA ALA A 252 -4.82 -7.08 29.71
C ALA A 252 -5.16 -6.25 30.95
N LYS A 253 -4.53 -5.08 31.13
CA LYS A 253 -4.86 -4.15 32.23
C LYS A 253 -6.32 -3.70 32.17
N SER A 254 -6.81 -3.37 30.95
CA SER A 254 -8.19 -3.00 30.72
C SER A 254 -9.15 -4.15 31.06
N LEU A 255 -8.92 -5.34 30.54
CA LEU A 255 -9.75 -6.53 30.76
C LEU A 255 -9.80 -6.96 32.24
N ILE A 256 -8.66 -6.89 32.95
CA ILE A 256 -8.57 -7.23 34.38
C ILE A 256 -9.45 -6.31 35.23
N LEU A 257 -9.64 -5.06 34.83
CA LEU A 257 -10.39 -4.07 35.58
C LEU A 257 -11.86 -3.98 35.17
N SER A 258 -12.19 -4.25 33.92
CA SER A 258 -13.51 -4.02 33.35
C SER A 258 -14.36 -5.27 33.21
N THR A 259 -13.80 -6.47 33.38
CA THR A 259 -14.52 -7.72 33.13
C THR A 259 -14.47 -8.67 34.34
N PRO A 260 -15.46 -9.56 34.51
CA PRO A 260 -15.45 -10.59 35.57
C PRO A 260 -14.54 -11.79 35.21
N LYS A 261 -13.73 -11.71 34.15
CA LYS A 261 -12.88 -12.79 33.69
C LYS A 261 -11.73 -13.07 34.65
N ASN A 262 -11.42 -14.35 34.83
CA ASN A 262 -10.22 -14.73 35.56
C ASN A 262 -8.96 -14.55 34.70
N PHE A 263 -7.78 -14.53 35.31
CA PHE A 263 -6.52 -14.27 34.61
C PHE A 263 -6.15 -15.32 33.54
N THR A 264 -6.63 -16.56 33.69
CA THR A 264 -6.48 -17.61 32.69
C THR A 264 -7.31 -17.30 31.46
N GLN A 265 -8.54 -16.84 31.63
CA GLN A 265 -9.43 -16.42 30.53
C GLN A 265 -8.86 -15.19 29.80
N VAL A 266 -8.37 -14.19 30.53
CA VAL A 266 -7.70 -13.02 29.95
C VAL A 266 -6.47 -13.44 29.12
N SER A 267 -5.66 -14.34 29.67
CA SER A 267 -4.49 -14.88 28.97
C SER A 267 -4.85 -15.59 27.64
N GLN A 268 -5.89 -16.42 27.67
CA GLN A 268 -6.37 -17.14 26.49
C GLN A 268 -6.95 -16.21 25.44
N GLU A 269 -7.78 -15.24 25.87
CA GLU A 269 -8.38 -14.27 24.97
C GLU A 269 -7.34 -13.42 24.24
N LEU A 270 -6.26 -13.05 24.91
CA LEU A 270 -5.15 -12.29 24.33
C LEU A 270 -4.15 -13.19 23.55
N GLY A 271 -4.46 -14.47 23.37
CA GLY A 271 -3.64 -15.39 22.57
C GLY A 271 -2.25 -15.67 23.16
N PHE A 272 -2.10 -15.63 24.49
CA PHE A 272 -0.87 -16.10 25.13
C PHE A 272 -0.83 -17.64 25.15
N SER A 273 0.36 -18.21 24.89
CA SER A 273 0.57 -19.66 24.83
C SER A 273 0.27 -20.38 26.15
N SER A 274 0.37 -19.69 27.30
CA SER A 274 -0.03 -20.19 28.61
C SER A 274 -0.23 -19.06 29.61
N SER A 275 -1.08 -19.31 30.63
CA SER A 275 -1.31 -18.39 31.74
C SER A 275 -0.04 -18.11 32.56
N ASN A 276 0.87 -19.11 32.66
CA ASN A 276 2.15 -18.94 33.34
C ASN A 276 3.07 -17.97 32.58
N TYR A 277 3.12 -18.10 31.25
CA TYR A 277 3.88 -17.17 30.41
C TYR A 277 3.30 -15.76 30.46
N PHE A 278 1.99 -15.62 30.35
CA PHE A 278 1.29 -14.35 30.55
C PHE A 278 1.65 -13.69 31.86
N THR A 279 1.58 -14.41 32.98
CA THR A 279 1.91 -13.89 34.32
C THR A 279 3.34 -13.38 34.41
N LYS A 280 4.30 -14.10 33.84
CA LYS A 280 5.70 -13.68 33.77
C LYS A 280 5.89 -12.40 32.97
N VAL A 281 5.29 -12.34 31.76
CA VAL A 281 5.37 -11.18 30.87
C VAL A 281 4.69 -9.97 31.49
N PHE A 282 3.49 -10.16 32.03
CA PHE A 282 2.73 -9.09 32.70
C PHE A 282 3.54 -8.50 33.86
N LYS A 283 4.13 -9.33 34.71
CA LYS A 283 4.99 -8.87 35.81
C LYS A 283 6.24 -8.15 35.33
N ALA A 284 6.89 -8.66 34.27
CA ALA A 284 8.07 -8.01 33.70
C ALA A 284 7.77 -6.63 33.14
N LYS A 285 6.57 -6.44 32.55
CA LYS A 285 6.17 -5.15 31.94
C LYS A 285 5.55 -4.16 32.92
N THR A 286 4.85 -4.64 33.96
CA THR A 286 4.09 -3.78 34.88
C THR A 286 4.72 -3.67 36.28
N GLY A 287 5.65 -4.55 36.62
CA GLY A 287 6.22 -4.69 37.97
C GLY A 287 5.36 -5.54 38.91
N TYR A 288 4.13 -5.88 38.55
CA TYR A 288 3.17 -6.61 39.37
C TYR A 288 2.64 -7.86 38.66
N THR A 289 2.30 -8.89 39.40
CA THR A 289 1.48 -9.98 38.85
C THR A 289 0.06 -9.48 38.55
N PRO A 290 -0.71 -10.13 37.63
CA PRO A 290 -2.10 -9.75 37.37
C PRO A 290 -2.95 -9.64 38.61
N SER A 291 -2.76 -10.55 39.58
CA SER A 291 -3.48 -10.54 40.88
C SER A 291 -3.09 -9.35 41.76
N GLU A 292 -1.81 -9.02 41.86
CA GLU A 292 -1.31 -7.86 42.58
C GLU A 292 -1.82 -6.56 41.97
N TYR A 293 -1.78 -6.48 40.63
CA TYR A 293 -2.26 -5.32 39.87
C TYR A 293 -3.76 -5.08 40.10
N SER A 294 -4.59 -6.09 39.95
CA SER A 294 -6.03 -6.01 40.21
C SER A 294 -6.32 -5.48 41.62
N ARG A 295 -5.64 -6.03 42.63
CA ARG A 295 -5.81 -5.66 44.04
C ARG A 295 -5.37 -4.23 44.33
N MET A 296 -4.28 -3.80 43.73
CA MET A 296 -3.76 -2.42 43.87
C MET A 296 -4.73 -1.38 43.34
N VAL A 297 -5.29 -1.62 42.15
CA VAL A 297 -6.19 -0.67 41.49
C VAL A 297 -7.55 -0.63 42.18
N SER A 298 -8.11 -1.79 42.60
CA SER A 298 -9.36 -1.85 43.37
C SER A 298 -9.28 -1.08 44.68
N LYS A 299 -8.12 -1.05 45.35
CA LYS A 299 -7.93 -0.25 46.56
C LYS A 299 -7.88 1.27 46.29
N ARG A 300 -7.38 1.68 45.11
CA ARG A 300 -7.32 3.11 44.71
C ARG A 300 -8.66 3.68 44.27
N SER A 301 -9.59 2.84 43.80
CA SER A 301 -10.93 3.26 43.40
C SER A 301 -11.90 3.43 44.57
N LEU A 302 -11.47 3.07 45.80
CA LEU A 302 -12.25 3.18 47.02
C LEU A 302 -11.82 4.37 47.94
N LEU A 303 -10.87 5.17 47.50
CA LEU A 303 -10.40 6.41 48.11
C LEU A 303 -10.75 7.62 47.24
#